data_fb7feff94bab9666d6bce07a3fc3f043
#
_entry.id   fb7feff94bab9666d6bce07a3fc3f043
#
_cell.length_a   1.000
_cell.length_b   1.000
_cell.length_c   1.000
_cell.angle_alpha   90.00
_cell.angle_beta   90.00
_cell.angle_gamma   90.00
#
_symmetry.space_group_name_H-M   'P 1'
#
loop_
_entity.id
_entity.type
_entity.pdbx_description
1 polymer ?
#
loop_
_entity_poly.entity_id
_entity_poly.type
_entity_poly.pdbx_seq_one_letter_code
_entity_poly.pdbx_strand_id
1 'polypeptide(L)'
;MADFNQARNKRGITISAIVVVIGILIGNIMPPIAVFLMKLLPNGAQTDAHFVSEDSTVLNLWALLDPNKDPAAASTATCVDLPTPGCTHLEGPAELAQTITTSSTDKFMETNVDSLMRVIIGGEPYAEVEDHHRLNRDSNYPVTEPVATKLFTIPPLNSGVSVPAHTLEGLQYFFPFETERRSYQYADPIVWELVPLDYVDPVEVNGVRAYKFHAEVPPSSLIESILDAYSGSAADEALESIARLSPVEQFQLALGLDDATAEGVKAVTEGPAERFFSPEEMERFEYAEGQQVRLQPYYEATRTFFVEPKTGTVLDHHVDVDIFFAENNLQARAISEENLRNPVRTIFSADFAFDEATQQAQLDVATPQMARIRALQAVSLVANVTTIAALVVLAWLLVRRRRHRATLNIDEAQA
;
A
#
# COMPACT_ATOMS: atom_id res chain seq x y z
N MET A 1 -16.87 72.35 0.91
CA MET A 1 -17.49 71.06 1.33
C MET A 1 -17.56 70.02 0.19
N ALA A 2 -17.78 70.40 -1.07
CA ALA A 2 -17.87 69.49 -2.22
C ALA A 2 -16.54 68.66 -2.46
N ASP A 3 -15.39 69.38 -2.41
CA ASP A 3 -14.07 68.74 -2.63
C ASP A 3 -13.69 67.66 -1.58
N PHE A 4 -14.05 67.93 -0.32
CA PHE A 4 -13.78 66.95 0.78
C PHE A 4 -14.61 65.67 0.63
N ASN A 5 -15.88 65.82 0.21
CA ASN A 5 -16.75 64.68 -0.03
C ASN A 5 -16.31 63.91 -1.27
N GLN A 6 -15.77 64.55 -2.30
CA GLN A 6 -15.26 63.86 -3.52
C GLN A 6 -13.94 63.10 -3.23
N ALA A 7 -13.04 63.65 -2.43
CA ALA A 7 -11.81 63.01 -1.99
C ALA A 7 -12.11 61.79 -1.12
N ARG A 8 -13.07 61.87 -0.20
CA ARG A 8 -13.52 60.75 0.65
C ARG A 8 -14.16 59.64 -0.16
N ASN A 9 -14.94 59.94 -1.18
CA ASN A 9 -15.57 58.98 -2.08
C ASN A 9 -14.53 58.27 -2.96
N LYS A 10 -13.51 58.95 -3.47
CA LYS A 10 -12.41 58.37 -4.22
C LYS A 10 -11.61 57.37 -3.35
N ARG A 11 -11.25 57.75 -2.12
CA ARG A 11 -10.57 56.86 -1.16
C ARG A 11 -11.39 55.62 -0.83
N GLY A 12 -12.71 55.77 -0.61
CA GLY A 12 -13.60 54.62 -0.35
C GLY A 12 -13.65 53.66 -1.53
N ILE A 13 -13.74 54.12 -2.78
CA ILE A 13 -13.72 53.31 -3.98
C ILE A 13 -12.38 52.54 -4.10
N THR A 14 -11.25 53.23 -3.88
CA THR A 14 -9.93 52.61 -3.96
C THR A 14 -9.75 51.54 -2.89
N ILE A 15 -10.14 51.80 -1.64
CA ILE A 15 -10.06 50.81 -0.54
C ILE A 15 -10.95 49.61 -0.84
N SER A 16 -12.22 49.82 -1.25
CA SER A 16 -13.11 48.71 -1.58
C SER A 16 -12.59 47.89 -2.75
N ALA A 17 -12.01 48.51 -3.78
CA ALA A 17 -11.39 47.79 -4.90
C ALA A 17 -10.18 46.95 -4.45
N ILE A 18 -9.32 47.49 -3.57
CA ILE A 18 -8.18 46.75 -3.00
C ILE A 18 -8.68 45.56 -2.17
N VAL A 19 -9.69 45.76 -1.33
CA VAL A 19 -10.28 44.69 -0.52
C VAL A 19 -10.85 43.56 -1.41
N VAL A 20 -11.53 43.93 -2.50
CA VAL A 20 -12.04 42.97 -3.48
C VAL A 20 -10.91 42.15 -4.09
N VAL A 21 -9.82 42.78 -4.56
CA VAL A 21 -8.68 42.10 -5.17
C VAL A 21 -8.01 41.15 -4.16
N ILE A 22 -7.73 41.64 -2.95
CA ILE A 22 -7.13 40.83 -1.87
C ILE A 22 -8.05 39.67 -1.50
N GLY A 23 -9.36 39.93 -1.37
CA GLY A 23 -10.33 38.91 -1.03
C GLY A 23 -10.46 37.82 -2.10
N ILE A 24 -10.37 38.17 -3.39
CA ILE A 24 -10.31 37.20 -4.48
C ILE A 24 -9.02 36.35 -4.40
N LEU A 25 -7.88 36.98 -4.17
CA LEU A 25 -6.60 36.29 -4.03
C LEU A 25 -6.62 35.30 -2.88
N ILE A 26 -7.02 35.73 -1.68
CA ILE A 26 -7.04 34.89 -0.48
C ILE A 26 -8.18 33.85 -0.51
N GLY A 27 -9.35 34.23 -1.06
CA GLY A 27 -10.53 33.37 -1.04
C GLY A 27 -10.59 32.33 -2.17
N ASN A 28 -10.03 32.66 -3.34
CA ASN A 28 -10.25 31.85 -4.54
C ASN A 28 -8.97 31.40 -5.26
N ILE A 29 -7.82 32.06 -5.05
CA ILE A 29 -6.56 31.70 -5.74
C ILE A 29 -5.62 30.94 -4.81
N MET A 30 -5.37 31.46 -3.61
CA MET A 30 -4.45 30.83 -2.66
C MET A 30 -4.92 29.45 -2.18
N PRO A 31 -6.21 29.21 -1.81
CA PRO A 31 -6.62 27.93 -1.28
C PRO A 31 -6.47 26.77 -2.26
N PRO A 32 -6.87 26.85 -3.55
CA PRO A 32 -6.62 25.77 -4.52
C PRO A 32 -5.14 25.44 -4.69
N ILE A 33 -4.27 26.46 -4.72
CA ILE A 33 -2.82 26.26 -4.83
C ILE A 33 -2.28 25.57 -3.58
N ALA A 34 -2.68 26.01 -2.39
CA ALA A 34 -2.25 25.39 -1.14
C ALA A 34 -2.72 23.93 -1.04
N VAL A 35 -3.99 23.64 -1.40
CA VAL A 35 -4.52 22.29 -1.43
C VAL A 35 -3.78 21.43 -2.47
N PHE A 36 -3.50 21.96 -3.67
CA PHE A 36 -2.73 21.25 -4.68
C PHE A 36 -1.34 20.85 -4.15
N LEU A 37 -0.62 21.77 -3.50
CA LEU A 37 0.69 21.45 -2.93
C LEU A 37 0.62 20.45 -1.77
N MET A 38 -0.48 20.43 -1.02
CA MET A 38 -0.72 19.46 0.06
C MET A 38 -1.07 18.07 -0.46
N LYS A 39 -1.64 17.99 -1.68
CA LYS A 39 -1.97 16.70 -2.33
C LYS A 39 -0.72 15.94 -2.79
N LEU A 40 0.35 16.67 -3.09
CA LEU A 40 1.56 16.05 -3.62
C LEU A 40 2.24 15.20 -2.56
N LEU A 41 2.47 13.94 -2.89
CA LEU A 41 3.30 13.05 -2.06
C LEU A 41 4.64 13.73 -1.77
N PRO A 42 5.01 13.94 -0.49
CA PRO A 42 6.21 14.68 -0.15
C PRO A 42 7.47 13.90 -0.55
N ASN A 43 8.51 14.59 -1.00
CA ASN A 43 9.84 14.02 -1.15
C ASN A 43 10.58 14.07 0.19
N GLY A 44 11.38 13.04 0.48
CA GLY A 44 12.15 12.96 1.72
C GLY A 44 11.31 12.59 2.95
N ALA A 45 10.11 12.03 2.74
CA ALA A 45 9.32 11.48 3.83
C ALA A 45 9.76 10.04 4.12
N GLN A 46 9.66 9.66 5.39
CA GLN A 46 9.75 8.29 5.87
C GLN A 46 8.49 7.94 6.64
N THR A 47 7.98 6.76 6.39
CA THR A 47 6.85 6.18 7.12
C THR A 47 7.28 4.81 7.61
N ASP A 48 7.21 4.61 8.91
CA ASP A 48 7.46 3.33 9.55
C ASP A 48 6.12 2.77 10.03
N ALA A 49 5.89 1.49 9.78
CA ALA A 49 4.71 0.76 10.21
C ALA A 49 5.11 -0.57 10.80
N HIS A 50 4.55 -0.89 11.95
CA HIS A 50 4.69 -2.17 12.63
C HIS A 50 3.34 -2.86 12.68
N PHE A 51 3.36 -4.12 12.27
CA PHE A 51 2.22 -5.02 12.36
C PHE A 51 2.57 -6.14 13.31
N VAL A 52 1.58 -6.60 14.02
CA VAL A 52 1.70 -7.72 14.96
C VAL A 52 0.66 -8.77 14.66
N SER A 53 1.05 -10.02 14.79
CA SER A 53 0.17 -11.18 14.81
C SER A 53 0.41 -11.93 16.14
N GLU A 54 -0.64 -12.24 16.86
CA GLU A 54 -0.51 -13.01 18.12
C GLU A 54 -0.25 -14.48 17.83
N ASP A 55 -0.87 -14.99 16.76
CA ASP A 55 -0.80 -16.37 16.33
C ASP A 55 -0.32 -16.46 14.90
N SER A 56 0.81 -17.11 14.69
CA SER A 56 1.31 -17.46 13.35
C SER A 56 1.74 -18.92 13.30
N THR A 57 1.65 -19.49 12.12
CA THR A 57 2.22 -20.81 11.83
C THR A 57 3.25 -20.66 10.72
N VAL A 58 4.49 -21.05 10.96
CA VAL A 58 5.62 -20.78 10.07
C VAL A 58 6.43 -22.04 9.86
N LEU A 59 6.77 -22.36 8.61
CA LEU A 59 7.71 -23.44 8.30
C LEU A 59 9.08 -23.11 8.88
N ASN A 60 9.62 -23.98 9.73
CA ASN A 60 10.91 -23.79 10.36
C ASN A 60 12.06 -24.03 9.38
N LEU A 61 12.39 -23.00 8.59
CA LEU A 61 13.43 -23.09 7.58
C LEU A 61 14.82 -23.34 8.16
N TRP A 62 15.08 -22.87 9.40
CA TRP A 62 16.36 -23.13 10.07
C TRP A 62 16.55 -24.61 10.36
N ALA A 63 15.50 -25.32 10.83
CA ALA A 63 15.56 -26.75 11.11
C ALA A 63 15.71 -27.61 9.85
N LEU A 64 15.21 -27.13 8.72
CA LEU A 64 15.39 -27.82 7.43
C LEU A 64 16.87 -27.87 6.98
N LEU A 65 17.64 -26.83 7.33
CA LEU A 65 19.04 -26.73 6.95
C LEU A 65 19.99 -27.40 7.95
N ASP A 66 19.74 -27.23 9.22
CA ASP A 66 20.53 -27.79 10.30
C ASP A 66 19.64 -27.98 11.54
N PRO A 67 19.21 -29.23 11.80
CA PRO A 67 18.35 -29.53 12.96
C PRO A 67 18.96 -29.07 14.30
N ASN A 68 20.26 -28.80 14.36
CA ASN A 68 20.95 -28.31 15.57
C ASN A 68 20.94 -26.77 15.67
N LYS A 69 20.52 -26.06 14.63
CA LYS A 69 20.43 -24.59 14.60
C LYS A 69 19.05 -24.04 14.89
N ASP A 70 18.08 -24.90 15.19
CA ASP A 70 16.73 -24.49 15.55
C ASP A 70 16.75 -23.64 16.83
N PRO A 71 16.42 -22.34 16.79
CA PRO A 71 16.30 -21.53 18.00
C PRO A 71 15.20 -21.98 18.93
N ALA A 72 14.21 -22.75 18.43
CA ALA A 72 13.14 -23.35 19.21
C ALA A 72 13.44 -24.78 19.67
N ALA A 73 14.50 -25.42 19.14
CA ALA A 73 14.87 -26.82 19.43
C ALA A 73 15.38 -27.07 20.85
N ALA A 74 15.27 -26.11 21.74
CA ALA A 74 15.43 -26.37 23.16
C ALA A 74 14.36 -27.30 23.75
N SER A 75 13.36 -27.73 22.99
CA SER A 75 12.30 -28.65 23.40
C SER A 75 12.25 -29.91 22.53
N THR A 76 12.97 -30.92 22.94
CA THR A 76 12.45 -32.30 22.99
C THR A 76 11.81 -32.87 21.74
N ALA A 77 12.41 -33.20 20.70
CA ALA A 77 11.93 -34.39 19.99
C ALA A 77 12.94 -34.80 18.94
N THR A 78 13.23 -36.02 18.93
CA THR A 78 13.82 -36.75 17.84
C THR A 78 12.98 -36.52 16.57
N CYS A 79 13.17 -35.39 15.89
CA CYS A 79 12.68 -35.16 14.54
C CYS A 79 13.53 -35.93 13.52
N VAL A 80 13.94 -37.14 13.88
CA VAL A 80 14.89 -37.97 13.13
C VAL A 80 14.21 -38.72 11.98
N ASP A 81 12.89 -38.91 12.06
CA ASP A 81 12.16 -39.66 11.05
C ASP A 81 10.97 -38.84 10.54
N LEU A 82 11.22 -38.00 9.52
CA LEU A 82 10.23 -37.23 8.75
C LEU A 82 9.65 -35.96 9.41
N PRO A 83 9.32 -34.93 8.61
CA PRO A 83 8.72 -33.72 9.11
C PRO A 83 7.32 -34.05 9.65
N THR A 84 7.20 -34.14 10.96
CA THR A 84 5.91 -34.01 11.63
C THR A 84 5.67 -32.49 11.85
N PRO A 85 4.43 -32.00 11.83
CA PRO A 85 4.14 -30.58 12.00
C PRO A 85 4.84 -29.95 13.22
N GLY A 86 4.90 -30.66 14.35
CA GLY A 86 5.58 -30.18 15.56
C GLY A 86 7.10 -30.08 15.48
N CYS A 87 7.72 -30.60 14.41
CA CYS A 87 9.16 -30.52 14.16
C CYS A 87 9.52 -29.52 13.06
N THR A 88 8.59 -29.31 12.13
CA THR A 88 8.84 -28.50 10.93
C THR A 88 8.19 -27.14 11.00
N HIS A 89 7.36 -26.87 12.00
CA HIS A 89 6.65 -25.61 12.11
C HIS A 89 6.88 -24.96 13.49
N LEU A 90 7.00 -23.64 13.45
CA LEU A 90 6.98 -22.79 14.63
C LEU A 90 5.58 -22.17 14.75
N GLU A 91 5.02 -22.18 15.94
CA GLU A 91 3.78 -21.51 16.28
C GLU A 91 4.06 -20.41 17.30
N GLY A 92 3.45 -19.24 17.13
CA GLY A 92 3.61 -18.12 18.05
C GLY A 92 3.49 -16.75 17.39
N PRO A 93 3.87 -15.69 18.11
CA PRO A 93 3.76 -14.34 17.58
C PRO A 93 4.72 -14.08 16.43
N ALA A 94 4.24 -13.30 15.45
CA ALA A 94 5.02 -12.78 14.35
C ALA A 94 4.91 -11.25 14.29
N GLU A 95 5.96 -10.61 13.79
CA GLU A 95 5.99 -9.18 13.55
C GLU A 95 6.27 -8.91 12.07
N LEU A 96 5.64 -7.87 11.51
CA LEU A 96 5.92 -7.35 10.19
C LEU A 96 6.34 -5.89 10.32
N ALA A 97 7.59 -5.59 10.10
CA ALA A 97 8.12 -4.23 10.09
C ALA A 97 8.21 -3.72 8.66
N GLN A 98 7.66 -2.55 8.39
CA GLN A 98 7.71 -1.90 7.08
C GLN A 98 8.23 -0.48 7.22
N THR A 99 9.24 -0.13 6.42
CA THR A 99 9.75 1.23 6.26
C THR A 99 9.59 1.64 4.81
N ILE A 100 8.90 2.77 4.57
CA ILE A 100 8.72 3.35 3.25
C ILE A 100 9.38 4.72 3.23
N THR A 101 10.27 4.94 2.27
CA THR A 101 10.92 6.24 2.06
C THR A 101 10.62 6.79 0.68
N THR A 102 10.53 8.12 0.59
CA THR A 102 10.33 8.81 -0.67
C THR A 102 11.53 9.72 -0.98
N SER A 103 11.93 9.81 -2.24
CA SER A 103 13.02 10.67 -2.65
C SER A 103 12.71 11.38 -3.98
N SER A 104 13.36 12.55 -4.18
CA SER A 104 13.15 13.35 -5.39
C SER A 104 13.70 12.68 -6.64
N THR A 105 13.01 12.87 -7.76
CA THR A 105 13.49 12.56 -9.10
C THR A 105 13.90 13.82 -9.83
N ASP A 106 14.34 13.71 -11.07
CA ASP A 106 14.56 14.82 -12.01
C ASP A 106 13.25 15.50 -12.46
N LYS A 107 12.11 14.83 -12.31
CA LYS A 107 10.78 15.33 -12.65
C LYS A 107 10.01 15.75 -11.40
N PHE A 108 9.56 17.02 -11.34
CA PHE A 108 8.86 17.60 -10.18
C PHE A 108 7.61 16.81 -9.74
N MET A 109 6.87 16.25 -10.70
CA MET A 109 5.62 15.52 -10.42
C MET A 109 5.82 14.03 -10.12
N GLU A 110 7.06 13.55 -10.06
CA GLU A 110 7.39 12.17 -9.75
C GLU A 110 8.21 12.06 -8.47
N THR A 111 8.11 10.94 -7.79
CA THR A 111 8.91 10.60 -6.61
C THR A 111 9.33 9.14 -6.68
N ASN A 112 10.56 8.84 -6.28
CA ASN A 112 10.97 7.45 -6.02
C ASN A 112 10.39 7.03 -4.67
N VAL A 113 10.05 5.76 -4.59
CA VAL A 113 9.58 5.10 -3.37
C VAL A 113 10.44 3.86 -3.17
N ASP A 114 11.04 3.78 -2.00
CA ASP A 114 11.79 2.61 -1.54
C ASP A 114 11.05 2.04 -0.33
N SER A 115 10.67 0.78 -0.37
CA SER A 115 10.03 0.07 0.72
C SER A 115 10.89 -1.10 1.16
N LEU A 116 11.06 -1.26 2.46
CA LEU A 116 11.66 -2.44 3.08
C LEU A 116 10.64 -3.05 4.03
N MET A 117 10.27 -4.28 3.76
CA MET A 117 9.34 -5.07 4.56
C MET A 117 10.08 -6.28 5.13
N ARG A 118 9.96 -6.51 6.43
CA ARG A 118 10.59 -7.62 7.15
C ARG A 118 9.59 -8.38 7.96
N VAL A 119 9.55 -9.68 7.77
CA VAL A 119 8.84 -10.62 8.65
C VAL A 119 9.83 -11.13 9.68
N ILE A 120 9.48 -11.02 10.97
CA ILE A 120 10.33 -11.35 12.10
C ILE A 120 9.62 -12.42 12.94
N ILE A 121 10.31 -13.53 13.19
CA ILE A 121 9.82 -14.66 13.97
C ILE A 121 10.80 -14.92 15.11
N GLY A 122 10.32 -14.88 16.35
CA GLY A 122 11.17 -15.07 17.53
C GLY A 122 12.31 -14.07 17.67
N GLY A 123 12.17 -12.87 17.07
CA GLY A 123 13.19 -11.83 17.05
C GLY A 123 14.20 -11.93 15.90
N GLU A 124 14.10 -12.95 15.04
CA GLU A 124 15.01 -13.16 13.90
C GLU A 124 14.30 -12.87 12.56
N PRO A 125 14.98 -12.30 11.57
CA PRO A 125 14.40 -12.05 10.26
C PRO A 125 14.15 -13.37 9.53
N TYR A 126 12.89 -13.58 9.12
CA TYR A 126 12.44 -14.76 8.38
C TYR A 126 12.36 -14.50 6.88
N ALA A 127 11.80 -13.37 6.48
CA ALA A 127 11.70 -12.92 5.09
C ALA A 127 11.86 -11.41 5.00
N GLU A 128 12.49 -10.94 3.93
CA GLU A 128 12.62 -9.52 3.64
C GLU A 128 12.24 -9.25 2.19
N VAL A 129 11.55 -8.13 1.97
CA VAL A 129 11.20 -7.65 0.63
C VAL A 129 11.63 -6.20 0.52
N GLU A 130 12.58 -5.96 -0.37
CA GLU A 130 12.94 -4.60 -0.78
C GLU A 130 12.24 -4.29 -2.10
N ASP A 131 11.54 -3.18 -2.15
CA ASP A 131 10.78 -2.74 -3.31
C ASP A 131 11.17 -1.31 -3.68
N HIS A 132 11.50 -1.10 -4.94
CA HIS A 132 11.82 0.22 -5.48
C HIS A 132 10.94 0.50 -6.70
N HIS A 133 10.23 1.62 -6.68
CA HIS A 133 9.40 2.06 -7.80
C HIS A 133 9.26 3.58 -7.83
N ARG A 134 8.57 4.09 -8.84
CA ARG A 134 8.35 5.52 -9.02
C ARG A 134 6.86 5.82 -9.14
N LEU A 135 6.39 6.85 -8.42
CA LEU A 135 5.00 7.28 -8.41
C LEU A 135 4.82 8.69 -8.98
N ASN A 136 3.65 8.93 -9.55
CA ASN A 136 3.13 10.27 -9.77
C ASN A 136 2.66 10.84 -8.43
N ARG A 137 3.19 11.99 -8.03
CA ARG A 137 3.00 12.59 -6.70
C ARG A 137 1.58 13.10 -6.44
N ASP A 138 0.79 13.37 -7.45
CA ASP A 138 -0.58 13.89 -7.34
C ASP A 138 -1.64 12.78 -7.26
N SER A 139 -1.38 11.65 -7.89
CA SER A 139 -2.31 10.54 -7.98
C SER A 139 -1.93 9.34 -7.12
N ASN A 140 -0.65 9.23 -6.73
CA ASN A 140 -0.02 8.10 -6.05
C ASN A 140 -0.03 6.80 -6.87
N TYR A 141 -0.31 6.88 -8.16
CA TYR A 141 -0.17 5.75 -9.09
C TYR A 141 1.26 5.64 -9.63
N PRO A 142 1.71 4.43 -9.94
CA PRO A 142 3.02 4.23 -10.57
C PRO A 142 3.14 4.97 -11.91
N VAL A 143 4.38 5.25 -12.29
CA VAL A 143 4.69 5.70 -13.64
C VAL A 143 4.59 4.53 -14.62
N THR A 144 4.40 4.83 -15.90
CA THR A 144 4.23 3.80 -16.94
C THR A 144 5.56 3.23 -17.45
N GLU A 145 6.68 3.82 -17.04
CA GLU A 145 8.01 3.31 -17.38
C GLU A 145 8.35 2.06 -16.53
N PRO A 146 9.08 1.08 -17.09
CA PRO A 146 9.49 -0.13 -16.38
C PRO A 146 10.68 0.16 -15.44
N VAL A 147 10.40 0.80 -14.32
CA VAL A 147 11.41 1.21 -13.32
C VAL A 147 11.24 0.50 -11.96
N ALA A 148 10.16 -0.26 -11.79
CA ALA A 148 9.95 -1.01 -10.56
C ALA A 148 10.93 -2.20 -10.49
N THR A 149 11.62 -2.35 -9.35
CA THR A 149 12.51 -3.48 -9.07
C THR A 149 12.20 -4.03 -7.69
N LYS A 150 12.47 -5.30 -7.49
CA LYS A 150 12.22 -5.95 -6.20
C LYS A 150 13.31 -6.96 -5.85
N LEU A 151 13.64 -7.05 -4.57
CA LEU A 151 14.52 -8.07 -4.03
C LEU A 151 13.79 -8.81 -2.90
N PHE A 152 13.60 -10.10 -3.07
CA PHE A 152 13.16 -11.00 -2.01
C PHE A 152 14.38 -11.65 -1.39
N THR A 153 14.44 -11.67 -0.07
CA THR A 153 15.48 -12.35 0.67
C THR A 153 14.86 -13.27 1.71
N ILE A 154 15.37 -14.48 1.83
CA ILE A 154 14.98 -15.45 2.83
C ILE A 154 16.23 -15.75 3.69
N PRO A 155 16.46 -14.95 4.77
CA PRO A 155 17.65 -15.03 5.58
C PRO A 155 17.95 -16.43 6.13
N PRO A 156 16.96 -17.22 6.59
CA PRO A 156 17.21 -18.57 7.04
C PRO A 156 17.87 -19.46 5.98
N LEU A 157 17.53 -19.28 4.70
CA LEU A 157 18.10 -20.03 3.56
C LEU A 157 19.35 -19.37 2.98
N ASN A 158 19.73 -18.19 3.47
CA ASN A 158 20.79 -17.35 2.89
C ASN A 158 20.62 -17.19 1.37
N SER A 159 19.38 -16.99 0.94
CA SER A 159 18.99 -16.93 -0.47
C SER A 159 18.18 -15.67 -0.78
N GLY A 160 18.12 -15.29 -2.06
CA GLY A 160 17.32 -14.15 -2.50
C GLY A 160 17.09 -14.14 -4.00
N VAL A 161 15.97 -13.52 -4.39
CA VAL A 161 15.55 -13.34 -5.78
C VAL A 161 15.47 -11.87 -6.10
N SER A 162 16.24 -11.43 -7.08
CA SER A 162 16.16 -10.07 -7.61
C SER A 162 15.27 -10.04 -8.84
N VAL A 163 14.16 -9.33 -8.78
CA VAL A 163 13.25 -9.13 -9.92
C VAL A 163 13.71 -7.90 -10.71
N PRO A 164 13.95 -8.04 -12.02
CA PRO A 164 14.43 -6.95 -12.85
C PRO A 164 13.38 -5.84 -13.02
N ALA A 165 13.80 -4.74 -13.61
CA ALA A 165 12.93 -3.60 -13.86
C ALA A 165 11.70 -3.99 -14.70
N HIS A 166 10.52 -3.73 -14.18
CA HIS A 166 9.22 -4.01 -14.79
C HIS A 166 8.26 -2.82 -14.63
N THR A 167 7.14 -2.88 -15.31
CA THR A 167 6.06 -1.90 -15.17
C THR A 167 5.17 -2.31 -13.99
N LEU A 168 4.91 -1.37 -13.08
CA LEU A 168 3.95 -1.56 -12.00
C LEU A 168 2.66 -0.83 -12.34
N GLU A 169 1.51 -1.40 -12.02
CA GLU A 169 0.19 -0.80 -12.17
C GLU A 169 -0.56 -0.86 -10.83
N GLY A 170 -1.59 -0.01 -10.68
CA GLY A 170 -2.40 0.02 -9.46
C GLY A 170 -1.79 0.76 -8.29
N LEU A 171 -2.57 0.93 -7.21
CA LEU A 171 -2.09 1.47 -5.94
C LEU A 171 -1.35 0.37 -5.17
N GLN A 172 -0.36 0.77 -4.37
CA GLN A 172 0.35 -0.18 -3.52
C GLN A 172 0.49 0.32 -2.07
N TYR A 173 1.18 1.44 -1.84
CA TYR A 173 1.49 1.91 -0.48
C TYR A 173 0.71 3.17 -0.07
N PHE A 174 0.23 3.96 -1.02
CA PHE A 174 -0.37 5.25 -0.76
C PHE A 174 -1.73 5.37 -1.44
N PHE A 175 -2.72 5.87 -0.69
CA PHE A 175 -4.00 6.27 -1.25
C PHE A 175 -3.94 7.70 -1.76
N PRO A 176 -4.71 8.04 -2.82
CA PRO A 176 -4.78 9.40 -3.31
C PRO A 176 -5.41 10.34 -2.28
N PHE A 177 -4.95 11.57 -2.26
CA PHE A 177 -5.60 12.65 -1.53
C PHE A 177 -7.05 12.82 -2.01
N GLU A 178 -7.99 13.10 -1.08
CA GLU A 178 -9.44 13.08 -1.35
C GLU A 178 -9.91 11.72 -1.88
N THR A 179 -9.48 10.64 -1.19
CA THR A 179 -9.90 9.26 -1.46
C THR A 179 -11.42 9.16 -1.62
N GLU A 180 -11.86 8.58 -2.73
CA GLU A 180 -13.26 8.44 -3.10
C GLU A 180 -13.84 7.10 -2.65
N ARG A 181 -15.18 7.03 -2.54
CA ARG A 181 -15.92 5.80 -2.25
C ARG A 181 -16.12 4.97 -3.53
N ARG A 182 -15.04 4.44 -4.04
CA ARG A 182 -15.04 3.62 -5.25
C ARG A 182 -13.97 2.54 -5.15
N SER A 183 -14.06 1.53 -5.98
CA SER A 183 -12.98 0.55 -6.16
C SER A 183 -11.77 1.19 -6.80
N TYR A 184 -10.59 0.78 -6.35
CA TYR A 184 -9.29 1.08 -6.93
C TYR A 184 -8.67 -0.20 -7.48
N GLN A 185 -7.72 -0.10 -8.38
CA GLN A 185 -6.83 -1.22 -8.71
C GLN A 185 -5.69 -1.23 -7.68
N TYR A 186 -5.47 -2.35 -7.06
CA TYR A 186 -4.42 -2.57 -6.06
C TYR A 186 -3.43 -3.60 -6.58
N ALA A 187 -2.15 -3.28 -6.52
CA ALA A 187 -1.07 -4.22 -6.82
C ALA A 187 -0.58 -4.84 -5.51
N ASP A 188 -0.74 -6.15 -5.35
CA ASP A 188 -0.20 -6.83 -4.20
C ASP A 188 1.34 -6.74 -4.18
N PRO A 189 1.98 -6.42 -3.03
CA PRO A 189 3.43 -6.25 -2.97
C PRO A 189 4.23 -7.55 -3.12
N ILE A 190 3.60 -8.72 -3.05
CA ILE A 190 4.29 -10.01 -3.13
C ILE A 190 4.18 -10.62 -4.53
N VAL A 191 2.97 -10.74 -5.07
CA VAL A 191 2.72 -11.41 -6.36
C VAL A 191 2.41 -10.46 -7.52
N TRP A 192 2.36 -9.15 -7.28
CA TRP A 192 2.04 -8.08 -8.28
C TRP A 192 0.70 -8.25 -8.97
N GLU A 193 -0.14 -9.14 -8.49
CA GLU A 193 -1.46 -9.33 -9.06
C GLU A 193 -2.31 -8.07 -8.83
N LEU A 194 -2.99 -7.64 -9.90
CA LEU A 194 -3.92 -6.52 -9.85
C LEU A 194 -5.28 -7.04 -9.40
N VAL A 195 -5.68 -6.65 -8.20
CA VAL A 195 -6.97 -7.02 -7.65
C VAL A 195 -7.82 -5.77 -7.37
N PRO A 196 -9.16 -5.88 -7.38
CA PRO A 196 -10.02 -4.79 -6.95
C PRO A 196 -9.83 -4.55 -5.45
N LEU A 197 -9.60 -3.29 -5.10
CA LEU A 197 -9.62 -2.79 -3.74
C LEU A 197 -10.95 -2.05 -3.54
N ASP A 198 -11.94 -2.76 -3.05
CA ASP A 198 -13.32 -2.33 -2.99
C ASP A 198 -13.62 -1.46 -1.76
N TYR A 199 -14.32 -0.35 -1.98
CA TYR A 199 -14.90 0.41 -0.88
C TYR A 199 -16.02 -0.40 -0.22
N VAL A 200 -15.95 -0.54 1.12
CA VAL A 200 -16.95 -1.28 1.91
C VAL A 200 -17.88 -0.30 2.62
N ASP A 201 -17.36 0.38 3.65
CA ASP A 201 -18.17 1.20 4.56
C ASP A 201 -17.39 2.44 5.06
N PRO A 202 -18.10 3.51 5.48
CA PRO A 202 -17.51 4.54 6.32
C PRO A 202 -17.46 4.00 7.76
N VAL A 203 -16.30 4.12 8.38
CA VAL A 203 -16.05 3.68 9.76
C VAL A 203 -15.41 4.79 10.57
N GLU A 204 -15.19 4.55 11.86
CA GLU A 204 -14.46 5.44 12.75
C GLU A 204 -13.28 4.68 13.38
N VAL A 205 -12.08 5.24 13.23
CA VAL A 205 -10.84 4.70 13.82
C VAL A 205 -10.31 5.76 14.78
N ASN A 206 -10.25 5.42 16.07
CA ASN A 206 -9.79 6.30 17.15
C ASN A 206 -10.40 7.72 17.11
N GLY A 207 -11.72 7.83 16.85
CA GLY A 207 -12.45 9.09 16.76
C GLY A 207 -12.28 9.85 15.43
N VAL A 208 -11.59 9.28 14.45
CA VAL A 208 -11.41 9.86 13.13
C VAL A 208 -12.21 9.05 12.10
N ARG A 209 -12.97 9.74 11.25
CA ARG A 209 -13.70 9.10 10.16
C ARG A 209 -12.73 8.54 9.13
N ALA A 210 -12.91 7.26 8.81
CA ALA A 210 -12.18 6.55 7.79
C ALA A 210 -13.12 5.88 6.77
N TYR A 211 -12.57 5.49 5.63
CA TYR A 211 -13.20 4.59 4.66
C TYR A 211 -12.53 3.24 4.76
N LYS A 212 -13.34 2.19 4.92
CA LYS A 212 -12.87 0.81 4.88
C LYS A 212 -12.81 0.36 3.43
N PHE A 213 -11.65 -0.14 3.03
CA PHE A 213 -11.42 -0.81 1.76
C PHE A 213 -10.99 -2.25 2.00
N HIS A 214 -11.33 -3.12 1.06
CA HIS A 214 -11.05 -4.54 1.14
C HIS A 214 -10.56 -5.07 -0.20
N ALA A 215 -9.51 -5.89 -0.17
CA ALA A 215 -8.97 -6.58 -1.33
C ALA A 215 -8.71 -8.04 -0.97
N GLU A 216 -9.04 -8.93 -1.89
CA GLU A 216 -8.73 -10.36 -1.82
C GLU A 216 -7.74 -10.70 -2.94
N VAL A 217 -6.58 -11.22 -2.58
CA VAL A 217 -5.59 -11.75 -3.50
C VAL A 217 -5.79 -13.27 -3.56
N PRO A 218 -6.24 -13.80 -4.70
CA PRO A 218 -6.51 -15.23 -4.81
C PRO A 218 -5.22 -16.05 -4.74
N PRO A 219 -5.29 -17.36 -4.49
CA PRO A 219 -4.11 -18.23 -4.50
C PRO A 219 -3.35 -18.12 -5.81
N SER A 220 -2.14 -17.59 -5.75
CA SER A 220 -1.26 -17.30 -6.88
C SER A 220 0.09 -18.00 -6.68
N SER A 221 0.60 -18.65 -7.72
CA SER A 221 1.90 -19.33 -7.66
C SER A 221 3.02 -18.29 -7.50
N LEU A 222 3.81 -18.39 -6.44
CA LEU A 222 4.98 -17.53 -6.24
C LEU A 222 6.01 -17.69 -7.37
N ILE A 223 6.16 -18.92 -7.88
CA ILE A 223 7.09 -19.21 -8.97
C ILE A 223 6.62 -18.56 -10.26
N GLU A 224 5.34 -18.73 -10.62
CA GLU A 224 4.77 -18.12 -11.83
C GLU A 224 4.85 -16.59 -11.76
N SER A 225 4.52 -15.99 -10.63
CA SER A 225 4.61 -14.53 -10.45
C SER A 225 6.03 -14.00 -10.65
N ILE A 226 7.05 -14.70 -10.14
CA ILE A 226 8.45 -14.33 -10.36
C ILE A 226 8.81 -14.48 -11.85
N LEU A 227 8.45 -15.60 -12.49
CA LEU A 227 8.74 -15.83 -13.90
C LEU A 227 8.05 -14.81 -14.80
N ASP A 228 6.81 -14.44 -14.51
CA ASP A 228 6.06 -13.43 -15.26
C ASP A 228 6.73 -12.04 -15.17
N ALA A 229 7.29 -11.70 -14.03
CA ALA A 229 8.03 -10.45 -13.88
C ALA A 229 9.34 -10.40 -14.70
N TYR A 230 9.90 -11.55 -15.03
CA TYR A 230 11.03 -11.66 -15.97
C TYR A 230 10.59 -11.64 -17.43
N SER A 231 9.33 -11.92 -17.73
CA SER A 231 8.82 -11.94 -19.10
C SER A 231 8.92 -10.56 -19.76
N GLY A 232 9.36 -10.51 -21.02
CA GLY A 232 9.62 -9.24 -21.72
C GLY A 232 10.95 -8.58 -21.37
N SER A 233 11.79 -9.21 -20.54
CA SER A 233 13.17 -8.80 -20.33
C SER A 233 14.13 -9.48 -21.34
N ALA A 234 15.40 -9.05 -21.39
CA ALA A 234 16.42 -9.69 -22.22
C ALA A 234 16.73 -11.17 -21.84
N ALA A 235 15.97 -11.71 -20.89
CA ALA A 235 16.12 -13.06 -20.35
C ALA A 235 15.13 -14.08 -20.94
N ASP A 236 14.35 -13.76 -21.99
CA ASP A 236 13.31 -14.64 -22.55
C ASP A 236 13.83 -16.03 -22.93
N GLU A 237 15.04 -16.16 -23.51
CA GLU A 237 15.64 -17.48 -23.80
C GLU A 237 15.98 -18.29 -22.54
N ALA A 238 16.39 -17.60 -21.48
CA ALA A 238 16.65 -18.25 -20.19
C ALA A 238 15.34 -18.71 -19.54
N LEU A 239 14.28 -17.91 -19.63
CA LEU A 239 12.94 -18.24 -19.13
C LEU A 239 12.36 -19.48 -19.81
N GLU A 240 12.51 -19.65 -21.15
CA GLU A 240 12.09 -20.87 -21.82
C GLU A 240 12.84 -22.12 -21.32
N SER A 241 14.09 -21.96 -20.93
CA SER A 241 14.88 -23.04 -20.35
C SER A 241 14.41 -23.37 -18.92
N ILE A 242 14.12 -22.36 -18.11
CA ILE A 242 13.61 -22.50 -16.75
C ILE A 242 12.20 -23.10 -16.76
N ALA A 243 11.33 -22.69 -17.67
CA ALA A 243 9.97 -23.22 -17.78
C ALA A 243 9.90 -24.72 -18.09
N ARG A 244 11.00 -25.32 -18.57
CA ARG A 244 11.11 -26.76 -18.83
C ARG A 244 11.55 -27.56 -17.60
N LEU A 245 12.00 -26.89 -16.55
CA LEU A 245 12.40 -27.52 -15.29
C LEU A 245 11.15 -27.91 -14.48
N SER A 246 11.32 -28.84 -13.55
CA SER A 246 10.27 -29.10 -12.58
C SER A 246 10.05 -27.87 -11.66
N PRO A 247 8.85 -27.70 -11.05
CA PRO A 247 8.60 -26.59 -10.14
C PRO A 247 9.63 -26.44 -9.02
N VAL A 248 10.15 -27.53 -8.50
CA VAL A 248 11.21 -27.53 -7.46
C VAL A 248 12.54 -27.04 -8.02
N GLU A 249 12.93 -27.46 -9.22
CA GLU A 249 14.15 -26.97 -9.87
C GLU A 249 14.00 -25.49 -10.26
N GLN A 250 12.81 -25.05 -10.69
CA GLN A 250 12.52 -23.63 -10.91
C GLN A 250 12.67 -22.82 -9.62
N PHE A 251 12.11 -23.32 -8.51
CA PHE A 251 12.20 -22.71 -7.21
C PHE A 251 13.65 -22.66 -6.69
N GLN A 252 14.39 -23.77 -6.84
CA GLN A 252 15.80 -23.85 -6.49
C GLN A 252 16.63 -22.83 -7.26
N LEU A 253 16.44 -22.74 -8.57
CA LEU A 253 17.16 -21.81 -9.44
C LEU A 253 16.77 -20.36 -9.15
N ALA A 254 15.48 -20.10 -8.99
CA ALA A 254 14.96 -18.75 -8.69
C ALA A 254 15.51 -18.21 -7.36
N LEU A 255 15.59 -19.05 -6.35
CA LEU A 255 16.13 -18.69 -5.03
C LEU A 255 17.65 -18.80 -4.91
N GLY A 256 18.34 -19.35 -5.92
CA GLY A 256 19.79 -19.57 -5.87
C GLY A 256 20.20 -20.52 -4.75
N LEU A 257 19.40 -21.56 -4.46
CA LEU A 257 19.67 -22.52 -3.40
C LEU A 257 20.86 -23.41 -3.74
N ASP A 258 21.70 -23.68 -2.74
CA ASP A 258 22.70 -24.73 -2.85
C ASP A 258 22.09 -26.14 -2.80
N ASP A 259 22.86 -27.16 -3.16
CA ASP A 259 22.37 -28.55 -3.26
C ASP A 259 21.83 -29.08 -1.91
N ALA A 260 22.42 -28.67 -0.79
CA ALA A 260 21.98 -29.13 0.53
C ALA A 260 20.64 -28.51 0.91
N THR A 261 20.48 -27.20 0.67
CA THR A 261 19.22 -26.47 0.88
C THR A 261 18.13 -26.99 -0.04
N ALA A 262 18.46 -27.26 -1.30
CA ALA A 262 17.53 -27.84 -2.26
C ALA A 262 17.02 -29.23 -1.83
N GLU A 263 17.84 -30.06 -1.25
CA GLU A 263 17.42 -31.36 -0.71
C GLU A 263 16.49 -31.18 0.49
N GLY A 264 16.75 -30.23 1.37
CA GLY A 264 15.84 -29.86 2.46
C GLY A 264 14.47 -29.40 1.96
N VAL A 265 14.44 -28.57 0.91
CA VAL A 265 13.20 -28.12 0.26
C VAL A 265 12.45 -29.30 -0.36
N LYS A 266 13.12 -30.20 -1.09
CA LYS A 266 12.50 -31.42 -1.63
C LYS A 266 11.87 -32.26 -0.53
N ALA A 267 12.52 -32.35 0.62
CA ALA A 267 12.00 -33.10 1.75
C ALA A 267 10.64 -32.61 2.22
N VAL A 268 10.26 -31.35 2.02
CA VAL A 268 8.96 -30.76 2.41
C VAL A 268 8.00 -30.54 1.23
N THR A 269 8.46 -30.71 -0.02
CA THR A 269 7.64 -30.47 -1.21
C THR A 269 7.38 -31.72 -2.04
N GLU A 270 8.18 -32.78 -1.87
CA GLU A 270 8.05 -34.04 -2.67
C GLU A 270 7.85 -35.24 -1.75
N GLY A 271 7.03 -36.18 -2.18
CA GLY A 271 6.80 -37.43 -1.46
C GLY A 271 5.46 -38.09 -1.78
N PRO A 272 5.11 -39.17 -1.07
CA PRO A 272 3.81 -39.80 -1.24
C PRO A 272 2.69 -38.90 -0.75
N ALA A 273 1.54 -38.88 -1.45
CA ALA A 273 0.41 -37.98 -1.21
C ALA A 273 -0.10 -38.06 0.24
N GLU A 274 -0.18 -39.22 0.82
CA GLU A 274 -0.62 -39.44 2.22
C GLU A 274 0.24 -38.72 3.26
N ARG A 275 1.40 -38.22 2.88
CA ARG A 275 2.24 -37.38 3.74
C ARG A 275 1.72 -35.94 3.87
N PHE A 276 1.10 -35.43 2.81
CA PHE A 276 0.68 -34.05 2.68
C PHE A 276 -0.83 -33.85 2.80
N PHE A 277 -1.60 -34.88 2.52
CA PHE A 277 -3.04 -34.85 2.41
C PHE A 277 -3.69 -35.85 3.39
N SER A 278 -4.75 -35.40 4.04
CA SER A 278 -5.61 -36.25 4.86
C SER A 278 -6.32 -37.31 3.98
N PRO A 279 -6.85 -38.41 4.55
CA PRO A 279 -7.61 -39.37 3.79
C PRO A 279 -8.80 -38.76 3.02
N GLU A 280 -9.47 -37.74 3.58
CA GLU A 280 -10.57 -37.00 2.95
C GLU A 280 -10.08 -36.16 1.78
N GLU A 281 -8.94 -35.49 1.94
CA GLU A 281 -8.30 -34.71 0.87
C GLU A 281 -7.76 -35.62 -0.23
N MET A 282 -7.21 -36.82 0.11
CA MET A 282 -6.78 -37.79 -0.88
C MET A 282 -7.95 -38.28 -1.76
N GLU A 283 -9.12 -38.52 -1.16
CA GLU A 283 -10.33 -38.88 -1.91
C GLU A 283 -10.79 -37.67 -2.76
N ARG A 284 -10.78 -36.45 -2.19
CA ARG A 284 -11.19 -35.21 -2.86
C ARG A 284 -10.33 -34.89 -4.08
N PHE A 285 -9.02 -35.14 -4.02
CA PHE A 285 -8.05 -34.86 -5.09
C PHE A 285 -7.70 -36.11 -5.91
N GLU A 286 -8.38 -37.22 -5.69
CA GLU A 286 -8.25 -38.49 -6.45
C GLU A 286 -6.83 -39.07 -6.39
N TYR A 287 -6.12 -38.92 -5.25
CA TYR A 287 -4.81 -39.54 -5.08
C TYR A 287 -4.89 -41.03 -4.71
N ALA A 288 -4.06 -41.82 -5.38
CA ALA A 288 -3.85 -43.21 -5.00
C ALA A 288 -2.84 -43.32 -3.84
N GLU A 289 -2.95 -44.38 -3.05
CA GLU A 289 -1.98 -44.68 -1.99
C GLU A 289 -0.57 -44.88 -2.59
N GLY A 290 0.42 -44.21 -1.99
CA GLY A 290 1.81 -44.22 -2.46
C GLY A 290 2.08 -43.35 -3.69
N GLN A 291 1.07 -42.62 -4.20
CA GLN A 291 1.26 -41.71 -5.34
C GLN A 291 2.22 -40.61 -4.96
N GLN A 292 3.27 -40.42 -5.76
CA GLN A 292 4.22 -39.32 -5.54
C GLN A 292 3.62 -38.00 -6.05
N VAL A 293 3.67 -36.97 -5.21
CA VAL A 293 3.26 -35.64 -5.53
C VAL A 293 4.44 -34.66 -5.44
N ARG A 294 4.35 -33.55 -6.15
CA ARG A 294 5.28 -32.43 -6.11
C ARG A 294 4.52 -31.16 -5.91
N LEU A 295 4.79 -30.50 -4.80
CA LEU A 295 4.09 -29.30 -4.39
C LEU A 295 4.96 -28.07 -4.67
N GLN A 296 4.30 -26.96 -4.94
CA GLN A 296 4.92 -25.64 -5.13
C GLN A 296 4.23 -24.59 -4.24
N PRO A 297 4.91 -23.49 -3.90
CA PRO A 297 4.37 -22.48 -3.01
C PRO A 297 3.32 -21.61 -3.70
N TYR A 298 2.20 -21.42 -3.02
CA TYR A 298 1.12 -20.50 -3.36
C TYR A 298 0.97 -19.46 -2.28
N TYR A 299 0.71 -18.23 -2.70
CA TYR A 299 0.44 -17.10 -1.85
C TYR A 299 -1.01 -16.65 -2.03
N GLU A 300 -1.68 -16.34 -0.95
CA GLU A 300 -2.94 -15.60 -0.95
C GLU A 300 -2.95 -14.61 0.20
N ALA A 301 -3.74 -13.55 0.07
CA ALA A 301 -3.89 -12.59 1.14
C ALA A 301 -5.23 -11.88 1.10
N THR A 302 -5.69 -11.51 2.27
CA THR A 302 -6.80 -10.57 2.44
C THR A 302 -6.27 -9.29 3.07
N ARG A 303 -6.59 -8.14 2.49
CA ARG A 303 -6.12 -6.84 2.97
C ARG A 303 -7.29 -5.92 3.27
N THR A 304 -7.29 -5.33 4.44
CA THR A 304 -8.29 -4.34 4.86
C THR A 304 -7.61 -3.05 5.26
N PHE A 305 -7.91 -1.97 4.56
CA PHE A 305 -7.37 -0.64 4.81
C PHE A 305 -8.43 0.28 5.40
N PHE A 306 -8.03 1.07 6.39
CA PHE A 306 -8.86 2.11 6.99
C PHE A 306 -8.25 3.47 6.68
N VAL A 307 -8.82 4.19 5.74
CA VAL A 307 -8.21 5.38 5.11
C VAL A 307 -8.94 6.65 5.50
N GLU A 308 -8.22 7.66 6.00
CA GLU A 308 -8.78 9.00 6.20
C GLU A 308 -9.03 9.65 4.83
N PRO A 309 -10.30 9.98 4.48
CA PRO A 309 -10.65 10.28 3.10
C PRO A 309 -10.12 11.61 2.57
N LYS A 310 -9.73 12.58 3.43
CA LYS A 310 -9.23 13.87 2.98
C LYS A 310 -7.75 13.87 2.65
N THR A 311 -6.98 13.09 3.40
CA THR A 311 -5.52 13.05 3.28
C THR A 311 -4.99 11.82 2.56
N GLY A 312 -5.82 10.75 2.45
CA GLY A 312 -5.37 9.45 1.95
C GLY A 312 -4.50 8.67 2.94
N THR A 313 -4.40 9.14 4.20
CA THR A 313 -3.59 8.46 5.22
C THR A 313 -4.27 7.16 5.65
N VAL A 314 -3.53 6.06 5.63
CA VAL A 314 -3.96 4.77 6.17
C VAL A 314 -3.84 4.84 7.68
N LEU A 315 -4.98 4.85 8.38
CA LEU A 315 -5.04 4.94 9.85
C LEU A 315 -4.86 3.59 10.52
N ASP A 316 -5.30 2.53 9.83
CA ASP A 316 -5.16 1.15 10.28
C ASP A 316 -5.12 0.23 9.06
N HIS A 317 -4.45 -0.92 9.19
CA HIS A 317 -4.30 -1.89 8.11
C HIS A 317 -4.22 -3.30 8.69
N HIS A 318 -5.08 -4.18 8.18
CA HIS A 318 -5.07 -5.59 8.52
C HIS A 318 -4.68 -6.40 7.28
N VAL A 319 -3.86 -7.41 7.49
CA VAL A 319 -3.37 -8.30 6.43
C VAL A 319 -3.41 -9.74 6.96
N ASP A 320 -4.33 -10.51 6.41
CA ASP A 320 -4.34 -11.97 6.60
C ASP A 320 -3.58 -12.58 5.42
N VAL A 321 -2.51 -13.30 5.72
CA VAL A 321 -1.57 -13.88 4.74
C VAL A 321 -1.45 -15.36 4.93
N ASP A 322 -1.59 -16.08 3.84
CA ASP A 322 -1.31 -17.51 3.78
C ASP A 322 -0.36 -17.84 2.62
N ILE A 323 0.71 -18.53 2.95
CA ILE A 323 1.60 -19.17 1.97
C ILE A 323 1.57 -20.66 2.26
N PHE A 324 1.22 -21.44 1.25
CA PHE A 324 1.04 -22.88 1.42
C PHE A 324 1.47 -23.65 0.17
N PHE A 325 1.68 -24.93 0.34
CA PHE A 325 2.03 -25.83 -0.75
C PHE A 325 0.79 -26.43 -1.41
N ALA A 326 0.75 -26.42 -2.75
CA ALA A 326 -0.21 -27.13 -3.57
C ALA A 326 0.47 -27.64 -4.86
N GLU A 327 -0.13 -28.62 -5.53
CA GLU A 327 0.43 -29.23 -6.74
C GLU A 327 0.24 -28.34 -7.97
N ASN A 328 -0.90 -27.63 -8.02
CA ASN A 328 -1.26 -26.78 -9.15
C ASN A 328 -2.33 -25.72 -8.75
N ASN A 329 -2.59 -24.78 -9.65
CA ASN A 329 -3.52 -23.67 -9.45
C ASN A 329 -4.95 -24.12 -9.10
N LEU A 330 -5.44 -25.23 -9.66
CA LEU A 330 -6.78 -25.74 -9.37
C LEU A 330 -6.87 -26.26 -7.95
N GLN A 331 -5.85 -27.00 -7.51
CA GLN A 331 -5.78 -27.52 -6.16
C GLN A 331 -5.60 -26.38 -5.14
N ALA A 332 -4.75 -25.39 -5.43
CA ALA A 332 -4.57 -24.23 -4.57
C ALA A 332 -5.89 -23.50 -4.34
N ARG A 333 -6.68 -23.27 -5.39
CA ARG A 333 -8.01 -22.67 -5.27
C ARG A 333 -8.96 -23.52 -4.45
N ALA A 334 -9.01 -24.84 -4.68
CA ALA A 334 -9.86 -25.74 -3.90
C ALA A 334 -9.48 -25.74 -2.41
N ILE A 335 -8.17 -25.73 -2.09
CA ILE A 335 -7.67 -25.62 -0.71
C ILE A 335 -8.16 -24.33 -0.06
N SER A 336 -8.10 -23.21 -0.76
CA SER A 336 -8.56 -21.91 -0.27
C SER A 336 -10.09 -21.86 -0.10
N GLU A 337 -10.83 -22.16 -1.16
CA GLU A 337 -12.30 -22.06 -1.19
C GLU A 337 -12.99 -23.01 -0.22
N GLU A 338 -12.46 -24.22 -0.04
CA GLU A 338 -13.00 -25.25 0.85
C GLU A 338 -12.37 -25.19 2.26
N ASN A 339 -11.47 -24.24 2.50
CA ASN A 339 -10.73 -24.06 3.77
C ASN A 339 -10.01 -25.34 4.22
N LEU A 340 -9.35 -26.01 3.27
CA LEU A 340 -8.59 -27.25 3.52
C LEU A 340 -7.17 -26.94 4.01
N ARG A 341 -7.08 -26.10 5.05
CA ARG A 341 -5.79 -25.73 5.63
C ARG A 341 -5.21 -26.90 6.39
N ASN A 342 -3.95 -27.20 6.12
CA ASN A 342 -3.23 -28.28 6.78
C ASN A 342 -1.83 -27.80 7.19
N PRO A 343 -1.47 -27.85 8.48
CA PRO A 343 -0.15 -27.38 8.95
C PRO A 343 1.02 -27.98 8.18
N VAL A 344 0.92 -29.23 7.70
CA VAL A 344 1.99 -29.86 6.92
C VAL A 344 2.29 -29.14 5.60
N ARG A 345 1.29 -28.46 5.03
CA ARG A 345 1.43 -27.70 3.79
C ARG A 345 1.56 -26.20 4.00
N THR A 346 1.48 -25.72 5.24
CA THR A 346 1.64 -24.30 5.54
C THR A 346 3.12 -23.93 5.48
N ILE A 347 3.45 -22.89 4.74
CA ILE A 347 4.78 -22.26 4.74
C ILE A 347 4.75 -21.10 5.73
N PHE A 348 3.69 -20.28 5.65
CA PHE A 348 3.49 -19.12 6.49
C PHE A 348 1.99 -18.81 6.58
N SER A 349 1.48 -18.59 7.77
CA SER A 349 0.10 -18.15 8.00
C SER A 349 0.10 -17.18 9.18
N ALA A 350 -0.41 -15.96 8.98
CA ALA A 350 -0.51 -14.96 10.02
C ALA A 350 -1.58 -13.90 9.70
N ASP A 351 -2.29 -13.44 10.72
CA ASP A 351 -3.19 -12.29 10.67
C ASP A 351 -2.51 -11.09 11.34
N PHE A 352 -2.06 -10.15 10.53
CA PHE A 352 -1.35 -8.96 10.94
C PHE A 352 -2.27 -7.75 11.06
N ALA A 353 -2.11 -6.98 12.12
CA ALA A 353 -2.74 -5.66 12.26
C ALA A 353 -1.70 -4.63 12.69
N PHE A 354 -1.92 -3.35 12.35
CA PHE A 354 -1.10 -2.26 12.90
C PHE A 354 -1.11 -2.32 14.42
N ASP A 355 0.06 -2.18 15.02
CA ASP A 355 0.15 -1.97 16.46
C ASP A 355 -0.40 -0.58 16.87
N GLU A 356 -0.68 -0.38 18.16
CA GLU A 356 -1.21 0.87 18.68
C GLU A 356 -0.27 2.07 18.41
N ALA A 357 1.03 1.84 18.41
CA ALA A 357 2.03 2.90 18.17
C ALA A 357 1.98 3.37 16.72
N THR A 358 1.85 2.45 15.77
CA THR A 358 1.68 2.76 14.34
C THR A 358 0.37 3.50 14.10
N GLN A 359 -0.76 3.02 14.64
CA GLN A 359 -2.05 3.69 14.53
C GLN A 359 -1.97 5.13 15.05
N GLN A 360 -1.33 5.35 16.21
CA GLN A 360 -1.14 6.69 16.76
C GLN A 360 -0.24 7.57 15.87
N ALA A 361 0.84 7.03 15.34
CA ALA A 361 1.72 7.74 14.42
C ALA A 361 0.98 8.19 13.16
N GLN A 362 0.12 7.34 12.59
CA GLN A 362 -0.71 7.68 11.43
C GLN A 362 -1.74 8.78 11.76
N LEU A 363 -2.34 8.73 12.95
CA LEU A 363 -3.24 9.80 13.42
C LEU A 363 -2.50 11.14 13.60
N ASP A 364 -1.27 11.10 14.10
CA ASP A 364 -0.44 12.30 14.27
C ASP A 364 -0.03 12.93 12.93
N VAL A 365 0.00 12.15 11.85
CA VAL A 365 0.17 12.64 10.48
C VAL A 365 -1.15 13.20 9.93
N ALA A 366 -2.25 12.46 10.03
CA ALA A 366 -3.55 12.83 9.43
C ALA A 366 -4.19 14.05 10.10
N THR A 367 -4.19 14.11 11.43
CA THR A 367 -4.93 15.13 12.20
C THR A 367 -4.49 16.56 11.89
N PRO A 368 -3.19 16.92 11.89
CA PRO A 368 -2.74 18.25 11.51
C PRO A 368 -3.05 18.60 10.06
N GLN A 369 -2.99 17.64 9.14
CA GLN A 369 -3.32 17.87 7.74
C GLN A 369 -4.80 18.20 7.58
N MET A 370 -5.70 17.45 8.20
CA MET A 370 -7.14 17.74 8.25
C MET A 370 -7.42 19.13 8.84
N ALA A 371 -6.73 19.49 9.94
CA ALA A 371 -6.88 20.81 10.55
C ALA A 371 -6.45 21.93 9.61
N ARG A 372 -5.35 21.76 8.87
CA ARG A 372 -4.90 22.74 7.85
C ARG A 372 -5.91 22.91 6.73
N ILE A 373 -6.49 21.80 6.22
CA ILE A 373 -7.53 21.84 5.18
C ILE A 373 -8.76 22.60 5.69
N ARG A 374 -9.24 22.31 6.91
CA ARG A 374 -10.38 23.03 7.52
C ARG A 374 -10.07 24.51 7.70
N ALA A 375 -8.87 24.87 8.14
CA ALA A 375 -8.44 26.25 8.29
C ALA A 375 -8.43 26.98 6.95
N LEU A 376 -7.91 26.38 5.88
CA LEU A 376 -7.94 26.96 4.52
C LEU A 376 -9.37 27.18 4.04
N GLN A 377 -10.28 26.23 4.27
CA GLN A 377 -11.71 26.36 3.93
C GLN A 377 -12.36 27.52 4.71
N ALA A 378 -12.09 27.65 6.01
CA ALA A 378 -12.60 28.74 6.83
C ALA A 378 -12.08 30.11 6.37
N VAL A 379 -10.79 30.24 6.07
CA VAL A 379 -10.16 31.45 5.53
C VAL A 379 -10.78 31.81 4.17
N SER A 380 -10.97 30.84 3.28
CA SER A 380 -11.63 31.04 1.98
C SER A 380 -13.06 31.56 2.16
N LEU A 381 -13.84 30.98 3.07
CA LEU A 381 -15.21 31.40 3.35
C LEU A 381 -15.26 32.87 3.84
N VAL A 382 -14.42 33.20 4.82
CA VAL A 382 -14.35 34.57 5.38
C VAL A 382 -13.92 35.58 4.31
N ALA A 383 -12.90 35.21 3.49
CA ALA A 383 -12.44 36.07 2.41
C ALA A 383 -13.53 36.31 1.35
N ASN A 384 -14.29 35.28 0.99
CA ASN A 384 -15.38 35.36 0.03
C ASN A 384 -16.55 36.25 0.55
N VAL A 385 -16.95 36.10 1.82
CA VAL A 385 -17.97 36.94 2.46
C VAL A 385 -17.50 38.37 2.47
N THR A 386 -16.26 38.65 2.84
CA THR A 386 -15.66 39.99 2.85
C THR A 386 -15.62 40.60 1.44
N THR A 387 -15.28 39.78 0.43
CA THR A 387 -15.25 40.22 -0.98
C THR A 387 -16.63 40.60 -1.46
N ILE A 388 -17.66 39.84 -1.16
CA ILE A 388 -19.06 40.15 -1.52
C ILE A 388 -19.48 41.47 -0.85
N ALA A 389 -19.21 41.63 0.44
CA ALA A 389 -19.52 42.86 1.16
C ALA A 389 -18.80 44.08 0.54
N ALA A 390 -17.52 43.97 0.20
CA ALA A 390 -16.74 45.01 -0.44
C ALA A 390 -17.26 45.33 -1.85
N LEU A 391 -17.72 44.35 -2.63
CA LEU A 391 -18.35 44.56 -3.94
C LEU A 391 -19.66 45.34 -3.81
N VAL A 392 -20.50 45.05 -2.83
CA VAL A 392 -21.75 45.79 -2.56
C VAL A 392 -21.44 47.24 -2.21
N VAL A 393 -20.46 47.45 -1.31
CA VAL A 393 -20.02 48.83 -0.95
C VAL A 393 -19.46 49.57 -2.16
N LEU A 394 -18.63 48.90 -2.97
CA LEU A 394 -18.05 49.48 -4.19
C LEU A 394 -19.15 49.87 -5.19
N ALA A 395 -20.10 49.01 -5.45
CA ALA A 395 -21.23 49.27 -6.32
C ALA A 395 -22.06 50.50 -5.82
N TRP A 396 -22.35 50.53 -4.52
CA TRP A 396 -23.07 51.67 -3.91
C TRP A 396 -22.32 52.97 -4.05
N LEU A 397 -21.00 52.99 -3.81
CA LEU A 397 -20.15 54.17 -3.96
C LEU A 397 -20.10 54.67 -5.42
N LEU A 398 -20.03 53.73 -6.38
CA LEU A 398 -20.03 54.05 -7.80
C LEU A 398 -21.37 54.63 -8.27
N VAL A 399 -22.50 54.05 -7.84
CA VAL A 399 -23.84 54.61 -8.13
C VAL A 399 -24.03 55.98 -7.52
N ARG A 400 -23.61 56.18 -6.26
CA ARG A 400 -23.62 57.44 -5.58
C ARG A 400 -22.80 58.52 -6.32
N ARG A 401 -21.61 58.14 -6.80
CA ARG A 401 -20.75 59.02 -7.59
C ARG A 401 -21.39 59.40 -8.94
N ARG A 402 -22.05 58.46 -9.62
CA ARG A 402 -22.78 58.74 -10.89
C ARG A 402 -23.94 59.71 -10.66
N ARG A 403 -24.76 59.52 -9.63
CA ARG A 403 -25.89 60.40 -9.29
C ARG A 403 -25.39 61.80 -8.98
N HIS A 404 -24.31 61.96 -8.23
CA HIS A 404 -23.74 63.28 -7.89
C HIS A 404 -23.20 64.02 -9.13
N ARG A 405 -22.62 63.31 -10.10
CA ARG A 405 -22.15 63.90 -11.36
C ARG A 405 -23.34 64.39 -12.23
N ALA A 406 -24.41 63.56 -12.27
CA ALA A 406 -25.59 63.90 -13.05
C ALA A 406 -26.31 65.15 -12.51
N THR A 407 -26.34 65.43 -11.19
CA THR A 407 -26.88 66.58 -10.61
C THR A 407 -26.04 67.85 -10.91
N LEU A 408 -24.70 67.77 -10.85
CA LEU A 408 -23.81 68.86 -11.19
C LEU A 408 -23.90 69.29 -12.67
N ASN A 409 -24.05 68.34 -13.58
CA ASN A 409 -24.23 68.68 -15.02
C ASN A 409 -25.59 69.30 -15.34
N ILE A 410 -26.64 69.09 -14.54
CA ILE A 410 -27.94 69.70 -14.67
C ILE A 410 -27.86 71.14 -14.17
N ASP A 411 -27.20 71.42 -13.07
CA ASP A 411 -27.00 72.75 -12.50
C ASP A 411 -26.14 73.65 -13.41
N GLU A 412 -25.09 73.13 -14.07
CA GLU A 412 -24.28 73.84 -15.05
C GLU A 412 -25.04 74.10 -16.39
N ALA A 413 -26.00 73.27 -16.75
CA ALA A 413 -26.83 73.48 -17.94
C ALA A 413 -27.99 74.48 -17.74
N GLN A 414 -28.30 74.83 -16.48
CA GLN A 414 -29.34 75.77 -16.12
C GLN A 414 -28.78 77.14 -15.72
N ALA A 415 -27.48 77.37 -15.59
CA ALA A 415 -26.79 78.59 -15.32
C ALA A 415 -26.27 79.21 -16.65
#